data_d6c5be92f952769cce288454d0eec5dc
#
_entry.id   d6c5be92f952769cce288454d0eec5dc
#
_cell.length_a   1.000
_cell.length_b   1.000
_cell.length_c   1.000
_cell.angle_alpha   90.00
_cell.angle_beta   90.00
_cell.angle_gamma   90.00
#
_symmetry.space_group_name_H-M   'P 1'
#
loop_
_entity.id
_entity.type
_entity.pdbx_description
1 polymer ?
#
loop_
_entity_poly.entity_id
_entity_poly.type
_entity_poly.pdbx_seq_one_letter_code
_entity_poly.pdbx_strand_id
1 'polypeptide(L)'
;MSGRPRVFGIGFHKTGTTSLAAALDQLGYLVAPQPPAARLVDEVCRQGCFENLFRFCSAYSAFQDTPFSLPGVYRALDEHFPGSRFILTVRDDPDAWFDSLQRYTSKRFENDHGQPPTLDNLKVLPMGTDFVLYKVHTLVFQAQEKGISN
;
A
#
# COMPACT_ATOMS: atom_id res chain seq x y z
N MET A 1 9.69 -25.10 16.14
CA MET A 1 8.28 -24.98 15.72
C MET A 1 8.27 -24.25 14.39
N SER A 2 7.95 -24.95 13.31
CA SER A 2 7.76 -24.33 12.00
C SER A 2 6.48 -23.51 12.06
N GLY A 3 6.59 -22.23 12.40
CA GLY A 3 5.49 -21.30 12.34
C GLY A 3 4.98 -21.24 10.90
N ARG A 4 3.68 -20.92 10.71
CA ARG A 4 3.13 -20.67 9.38
C ARG A 4 4.00 -19.66 8.63
N PRO A 5 4.25 -19.84 7.32
CA PRO A 5 4.98 -18.87 6.53
C PRO A 5 4.28 -17.51 6.58
N ARG A 6 5.05 -16.43 6.57
CA ARG A 6 4.48 -15.09 6.39
C ARG A 6 3.89 -14.96 5.00
N VAL A 7 2.81 -14.21 4.88
CA VAL A 7 2.13 -13.95 3.61
C VAL A 7 2.13 -12.45 3.33
N PHE A 8 2.69 -12.06 2.21
CA PHE A 8 2.75 -10.67 1.76
C PHE A 8 1.87 -10.48 0.52
N GLY A 9 0.79 -9.70 0.67
CA GLY A 9 0.01 -9.19 -0.44
C GLY A 9 0.77 -8.04 -1.11
N ILE A 10 1.30 -8.28 -2.28
CA ILE A 10 2.12 -7.33 -3.04
C ILE A 10 1.36 -6.65 -4.18
N GLY A 11 0.06 -6.90 -4.28
CA GLY A 11 -0.81 -6.18 -5.21
C GLY A 11 -1.01 -4.73 -4.78
N PHE A 12 -1.12 -3.85 -5.77
CA PHE A 12 -1.29 -2.43 -5.53
C PHE A 12 -2.65 -2.12 -4.86
N HIS A 13 -2.77 -0.96 -4.23
CA HIS A 13 -4.07 -0.52 -3.72
C HIS A 13 -5.14 -0.50 -4.83
N LYS A 14 -6.40 -0.68 -4.48
CA LYS A 14 -7.55 -0.86 -5.39
C LYS A 14 -7.55 -2.15 -6.23
N THR A 15 -6.74 -3.14 -5.84
CA THR A 15 -6.75 -4.49 -6.44
C THR A 15 -7.40 -5.56 -5.55
N GLY A 16 -8.16 -5.16 -4.52
CA GLY A 16 -8.83 -6.08 -3.60
C GLY A 16 -8.03 -6.39 -2.34
N THR A 17 -7.14 -5.51 -1.93
CA THR A 17 -6.29 -5.67 -0.73
C THR A 17 -7.10 -5.87 0.55
N THR A 18 -8.23 -5.18 0.71
CA THR A 18 -9.14 -5.36 1.85
C THR A 18 -9.75 -6.76 1.88
N SER A 19 -10.17 -7.30 0.73
CA SER A 19 -10.71 -8.65 0.62
C SER A 19 -9.64 -9.69 0.92
N LEU A 20 -8.41 -9.46 0.46
CA LEU A 20 -7.27 -10.31 0.77
C LEU A 20 -6.99 -10.34 2.28
N ALA A 21 -6.98 -9.18 2.93
CA ALA A 21 -6.81 -9.08 4.38
C ALA A 21 -7.88 -9.88 5.13
N ALA A 22 -9.15 -9.72 4.77
CA ALA A 22 -10.25 -10.46 5.37
C ALA A 22 -10.13 -11.97 5.17
N ALA A 23 -9.74 -12.42 3.99
CA ALA A 23 -9.53 -13.84 3.71
C ALA A 23 -8.37 -14.43 4.53
N LEU A 24 -7.26 -13.70 4.66
CA LEU A 24 -6.13 -14.13 5.47
C LEU A 24 -6.47 -14.20 6.97
N ASP A 25 -7.25 -13.24 7.47
CA ASP A 25 -7.76 -13.25 8.84
C ASP A 25 -8.66 -14.48 9.10
N GLN A 26 -9.60 -14.78 8.21
CA GLN A 26 -10.44 -15.97 8.28
C GLN A 26 -9.64 -17.28 8.25
N LEU A 27 -8.51 -17.28 7.58
CA LEU A 27 -7.56 -18.40 7.56
C LEU A 27 -6.69 -18.48 8.83
N GLY A 28 -6.88 -17.57 9.78
CA GLY A 28 -6.20 -17.54 11.07
C GLY A 28 -4.78 -16.95 11.01
N TYR A 29 -4.49 -16.10 10.03
CA TYR A 29 -3.29 -15.27 10.04
C TYR A 29 -3.49 -14.03 10.92
N LEU A 30 -2.45 -13.61 11.61
CA LEU A 30 -2.44 -12.32 12.29
C LEU A 30 -2.12 -11.23 11.25
N VAL A 31 -3.17 -10.56 10.78
CA VAL A 31 -3.06 -9.54 9.73
C VAL A 31 -2.56 -8.22 10.32
N ALA A 32 -1.53 -7.65 9.70
CA ALA A 32 -0.96 -6.38 10.11
C ALA A 32 -1.93 -5.21 9.84
N PRO A 33 -2.08 -4.27 10.78
CA PRO A 33 -2.90 -3.09 10.59
C PRO A 33 -2.27 -2.13 9.57
N GLN A 34 -3.10 -1.63 8.64
CA GLN A 34 -2.62 -0.81 7.53
C GLN A 34 -2.07 0.57 7.96
N PRO A 35 -2.70 1.35 8.85
CA PRO A 35 -2.21 2.69 9.16
C PRO A 35 -0.79 2.72 9.74
N PRO A 36 -0.38 1.83 10.65
CA PRO A 36 1.00 1.76 11.11
C PRO A 36 1.99 1.35 10.02
N ALA A 37 1.63 0.37 9.16
CA ALA A 37 2.48 -0.06 8.04
C ALA A 37 2.72 1.07 7.05
N ALA A 38 1.68 1.80 6.70
CA ALA A 38 1.73 2.90 5.74
C ALA A 38 2.70 4.03 6.15
N ARG A 39 2.93 4.23 7.44
CA ARG A 39 3.90 5.24 7.94
C ARG A 39 5.35 4.92 7.57
N LEU A 40 5.65 3.67 7.26
CA LEU A 40 6.99 3.21 6.87
C LEU A 40 7.34 3.48 5.41
N VAL A 41 6.39 3.96 4.61
CA VAL A 41 6.59 4.24 3.17
C VAL A 41 7.78 5.18 2.93
N ASP A 42 7.94 6.21 3.74
CA ASP A 42 8.98 7.21 3.55
C ASP A 42 10.40 6.64 3.77
N GLU A 43 10.58 5.88 4.83
CA GLU A 43 11.85 5.22 5.12
C GLU A 43 12.25 4.24 4.02
N VAL A 44 11.27 3.44 3.57
CA VAL A 44 11.47 2.43 2.53
C VAL A 44 11.78 3.08 1.18
N CYS A 45 10.99 4.08 0.75
CA CYS A 45 11.11 4.67 -0.58
C CYS A 45 12.28 5.66 -0.73
N ARG A 46 12.54 6.47 0.30
CA ARG A 46 13.56 7.53 0.21
C ARG A 46 14.92 7.11 0.72
N GLN A 47 14.93 6.29 1.76
CA GLN A 47 16.17 5.96 2.45
C GLN A 47 16.66 4.55 2.10
N GLY A 48 15.79 3.72 1.48
CA GLY A 48 16.09 2.29 1.29
C GLY A 48 16.30 1.56 2.62
N CYS A 49 15.73 2.11 3.71
CA CYS A 49 15.88 1.58 5.05
C CYS A 49 14.71 0.63 5.37
N PHE A 50 15.00 -0.62 5.62
CA PHE A 50 14.02 -1.67 5.87
C PHE A 50 13.95 -2.13 7.33
N GLU A 51 14.80 -1.64 8.21
CA GLU A 51 14.91 -2.13 9.59
C GLU A 51 13.59 -2.02 10.36
N ASN A 52 12.94 -0.86 10.30
CA ASN A 52 11.66 -0.65 10.97
C ASN A 52 10.53 -1.48 10.32
N LEU A 53 10.58 -1.68 8.99
CA LEU A 53 9.66 -2.57 8.30
C LEU A 53 9.84 -4.02 8.77
N PHE A 54 11.06 -4.51 8.88
CA PHE A 54 11.33 -5.87 9.34
C PHE A 54 10.91 -6.08 10.80
N ARG A 55 11.17 -5.08 11.65
CA ARG A 55 10.70 -5.09 13.04
C ARG A 55 9.18 -5.13 13.12
N PHE A 56 8.49 -4.32 12.32
CA PHE A 56 7.04 -4.33 12.21
C PHE A 56 6.54 -5.70 11.75
N CYS A 57 7.15 -6.29 10.73
CA CYS A 57 6.78 -7.60 10.21
C CYS A 57 7.00 -8.73 11.21
N SER A 58 7.87 -8.57 12.20
CA SER A 58 8.11 -9.59 13.21
C SER A 58 6.90 -9.83 14.13
N ALA A 59 6.02 -8.84 14.25
CA ALA A 59 4.84 -8.92 15.11
C ALA A 59 3.60 -9.56 14.44
N TYR A 60 3.62 -9.75 13.12
CA TYR A 60 2.46 -10.22 12.35
C TYR A 60 2.84 -11.36 11.39
N SER A 61 1.82 -11.99 10.80
CA SER A 61 2.02 -13.11 9.87
C SER A 61 1.42 -12.89 8.49
N ALA A 62 0.59 -11.84 8.30
CA ALA A 62 0.03 -11.48 7.01
C ALA A 62 0.02 -9.97 6.80
N PHE A 63 0.26 -9.57 5.58
CA PHE A 63 0.48 -8.17 5.20
C PHE A 63 -0.16 -7.88 3.85
N GLN A 64 -0.57 -6.64 3.64
CA GLN A 64 -1.14 -6.21 2.36
C GLN A 64 -0.98 -4.69 2.17
N ASP A 65 -1.12 -4.22 0.91
CA ASP A 65 -1.05 -2.81 0.55
C ASP A 65 0.33 -2.19 0.83
N THR A 66 0.40 -0.88 0.96
CA THR A 66 1.66 -0.17 1.20
C THR A 66 2.18 -0.39 2.63
N PRO A 67 3.50 -0.53 2.80
CA PRO A 67 4.59 -0.43 1.81
C PRO A 67 4.89 -1.74 1.06
N PHE A 68 4.19 -2.84 1.33
CA PHE A 68 4.48 -4.17 0.80
C PHE A 68 4.28 -4.27 -0.71
N SER A 69 3.35 -3.47 -1.25
CA SER A 69 3.06 -3.37 -2.69
C SER A 69 4.02 -2.47 -3.46
N LEU A 70 4.95 -1.79 -2.80
CA LEU A 70 5.88 -0.89 -3.47
C LEU A 70 6.93 -1.66 -4.27
N PRO A 71 7.38 -1.10 -5.41
CA PRO A 71 8.38 -1.74 -6.27
C PRO A 71 9.65 -2.11 -5.50
N GLY A 72 10.09 -3.35 -5.65
CA GLY A 72 11.33 -3.85 -5.05
C GLY A 72 11.25 -4.27 -3.58
N VAL A 73 10.24 -3.84 -2.83
CA VAL A 73 10.09 -4.18 -1.40
C VAL A 73 10.00 -5.69 -1.18
N TYR A 74 9.30 -6.40 -2.06
CA TYR A 74 9.18 -7.85 -1.97
C TYR A 74 10.52 -8.59 -1.94
N ARG A 75 11.55 -8.07 -2.63
CA ARG A 75 12.90 -8.68 -2.65
C ARG A 75 13.54 -8.63 -1.27
N ALA A 76 13.50 -7.46 -0.62
CA ALA A 76 14.02 -7.29 0.72
C ALA A 76 13.27 -8.18 1.75
N LEU A 77 11.95 -8.34 1.57
CA LEU A 77 11.13 -9.20 2.41
C LEU A 77 11.43 -10.69 2.19
N ASP A 78 11.64 -11.13 0.95
CA ASP A 78 11.97 -12.51 0.62
C ASP A 78 13.36 -12.90 1.17
N GLU A 79 14.31 -11.99 1.05
CA GLU A 79 15.66 -12.17 1.59
C GLU A 79 15.67 -12.23 3.13
N HIS A 80 14.92 -11.32 3.77
CA HIS A 80 14.92 -11.22 5.23
C HIS A 80 14.04 -12.29 5.92
N PHE A 81 12.95 -12.71 5.28
CA PHE A 81 12.02 -13.73 5.78
C PHE A 81 11.93 -14.93 4.83
N PRO A 82 12.96 -15.76 4.74
CA PRO A 82 12.99 -16.88 3.82
C PRO A 82 11.82 -17.84 4.08
N GLY A 83 11.22 -18.33 3.01
CA GLY A 83 10.02 -19.18 3.06
C GLY A 83 8.69 -18.44 3.13
N SER A 84 8.71 -17.12 3.07
CA SER A 84 7.48 -16.31 2.92
C SER A 84 6.72 -16.63 1.63
N ARG A 85 5.44 -16.29 1.61
CA ARG A 85 4.58 -16.42 0.43
C ARG A 85 4.15 -15.03 -0.05
N PHE A 86 4.11 -14.86 -1.35
CA PHE A 86 3.73 -13.60 -1.99
C PHE A 86 2.47 -13.81 -2.82
N ILE A 87 1.48 -12.92 -2.64
CA ILE A 87 0.22 -12.91 -3.36
C ILE A 87 0.14 -11.60 -4.14
N LEU A 88 0.14 -11.69 -5.46
CA LEU A 88 -0.07 -10.55 -6.34
C LEU A 88 -1.55 -10.48 -6.72
N THR A 89 -2.26 -9.50 -6.19
CA THR A 89 -3.61 -9.18 -6.64
C THR A 89 -3.54 -8.14 -7.75
N VAL A 90 -4.30 -8.37 -8.82
CA VAL A 90 -4.36 -7.49 -9.98
C VAL A 90 -5.82 -7.22 -10.35
N ARG A 91 -6.08 -6.18 -11.12
CA ARG A 91 -7.34 -5.97 -11.82
C ARG A 91 -7.26 -6.55 -13.23
N ASP A 92 -8.39 -7.00 -13.73
CA ASP A 92 -8.48 -7.56 -15.09
C ASP A 92 -8.20 -6.51 -16.16
N ASP A 93 -8.50 -5.25 -15.84
CA ASP A 93 -8.39 -4.12 -16.76
C ASP A 93 -7.69 -2.93 -16.07
N PRO A 94 -6.62 -2.37 -16.68
CA PRO A 94 -5.93 -1.19 -16.17
C PRO A 94 -6.82 0.04 -16.06
N ASP A 95 -7.73 0.27 -17.01
CA ASP A 95 -8.64 1.42 -16.99
C ASP A 95 -9.63 1.29 -15.84
N ALA A 96 -10.18 0.11 -15.59
CA ALA A 96 -11.03 -0.16 -14.43
C ALA A 96 -10.27 0.01 -13.10
N TRP A 97 -8.99 -0.28 -13.07
CA TRP A 97 -8.14 -0.01 -11.91
C TRP A 97 -7.99 1.50 -11.69
N PHE A 98 -7.64 2.24 -12.74
CA PHE A 98 -7.45 3.69 -12.68
C PHE A 98 -8.73 4.43 -12.27
N ASP A 99 -9.87 4.06 -12.84
CA ASP A 99 -11.18 4.59 -12.45
C ASP A 99 -11.50 4.32 -10.97
N SER A 100 -11.15 3.13 -10.49
CA SER A 100 -11.33 2.79 -9.06
C SER A 100 -10.45 3.63 -8.16
N LEU A 101 -9.22 3.93 -8.59
CA LEU A 101 -8.29 4.79 -7.88
C LEU A 101 -8.82 6.23 -7.83
N GLN A 102 -9.24 6.77 -8.98
CA GLN A 102 -9.79 8.12 -9.06
C GLN A 102 -11.03 8.28 -8.18
N ARG A 103 -12.00 7.35 -8.27
CA ARG A 103 -13.21 7.38 -7.43
C ARG A 103 -12.88 7.33 -5.94
N TYR A 104 -11.94 6.48 -5.55
CA TYR A 104 -11.51 6.38 -4.15
C TYR A 104 -10.90 7.69 -3.67
N THR A 105 -10.01 8.26 -4.46
CA THR A 105 -9.30 9.49 -4.13
C THR A 105 -10.26 10.67 -4.08
N SER A 106 -11.14 10.83 -5.07
CA SER A 106 -12.14 11.90 -5.11
C SER A 106 -13.11 11.83 -3.93
N LYS A 107 -13.64 10.64 -3.62
CA LYS A 107 -14.55 10.43 -2.49
C LYS A 107 -13.91 10.75 -1.14
N ARG A 108 -12.63 10.44 -1.00
CA ARG A 108 -11.92 10.65 0.26
C ARG A 108 -11.58 12.11 0.51
N PHE A 109 -11.43 12.90 -0.55
CA PHE A 109 -11.05 14.31 -0.48
C PHE A 109 -12.24 15.26 -0.58
N GLU A 110 -13.47 14.73 -0.71
CA GLU A 110 -14.73 15.49 -0.78
C GLU A 110 -14.54 16.94 -1.29
N ASN A 111 -14.00 17.08 -2.49
CA ASN A 111 -14.03 18.35 -3.15
C ASN A 111 -15.49 18.62 -3.55
N ASP A 112 -16.07 19.71 -3.08
CA ASP A 112 -17.43 20.18 -3.34
C ASP A 112 -17.82 20.26 -4.83
N HIS A 113 -16.90 19.95 -5.73
CA HIS A 113 -17.06 20.11 -7.17
C HIS A 113 -16.84 18.83 -8.00
N GLY A 114 -16.70 17.66 -7.38
CA GLY A 114 -16.51 16.37 -8.09
C GLY A 114 -15.23 16.28 -8.95
N GLN A 115 -14.30 17.20 -8.75
CA GLN A 115 -13.01 17.19 -9.44
C GLN A 115 -12.02 16.27 -8.72
N PRO A 116 -11.16 15.53 -9.47
CA PRO A 116 -10.11 14.76 -8.86
C PRO A 116 -9.17 15.68 -8.06
N PRO A 117 -8.68 15.22 -6.89
CA PRO A 117 -7.79 16.02 -6.07
C PRO A 117 -6.48 16.29 -6.79
N THR A 118 -5.95 17.49 -6.61
CA THR A 118 -4.59 17.84 -7.04
C THR A 118 -3.56 17.29 -6.05
N LEU A 119 -2.28 17.26 -6.45
CA LEU A 119 -1.20 16.91 -5.52
C LEU A 119 -1.16 17.84 -4.30
N ASP A 120 -1.53 19.10 -4.45
CA ASP A 120 -1.58 20.04 -3.33
C ASP A 120 -2.72 19.72 -2.37
N ASN A 121 -3.85 19.25 -2.86
CA ASN A 121 -4.91 18.73 -1.98
C ASN A 121 -4.42 17.53 -1.16
N LEU A 122 -3.59 16.66 -1.73
CA LEU A 122 -3.02 15.51 -1.03
C LEU A 122 -1.99 15.89 0.05
N LYS A 123 -1.33 17.05 -0.07
CA LYS A 123 -0.36 17.55 0.93
C LYS A 123 -1.02 18.07 2.21
N VAL A 124 -2.22 18.61 2.11
CA VAL A 124 -2.87 19.41 3.19
C VAL A 124 -3.59 18.50 4.21
N LEU A 125 -3.75 17.22 3.94
CA LEU A 125 -4.52 16.35 4.80
C LEU A 125 -3.76 15.99 6.08
N PRO A 126 -4.47 15.98 7.23
CA PRO A 126 -3.84 15.63 8.50
C PRO A 126 -3.23 14.23 8.43
N MET A 127 -2.08 14.07 9.08
CA MET A 127 -1.22 12.88 9.09
C MET A 127 -1.97 11.57 9.36
N GLY A 128 -2.66 11.09 8.34
CA GLY A 128 -3.31 9.79 8.29
C GLY A 128 -2.83 9.01 7.06
N THR A 129 -3.62 8.05 6.65
CA THR A 129 -3.40 7.25 5.42
C THR A 129 -3.31 8.10 4.15
N ASP A 130 -3.75 9.32 4.18
CA ASP A 130 -3.88 10.23 3.04
C ASP A 130 -2.54 10.85 2.63
N PHE A 131 -1.68 11.16 3.59
CA PHE A 131 -0.30 11.54 3.30
C PHE A 131 0.50 10.42 2.61
N VAL A 132 0.11 9.17 2.85
CA VAL A 132 0.66 8.02 2.14
C VAL A 132 0.28 8.04 0.66
N LEU A 133 -0.95 8.41 0.32
CA LEU A 133 -1.36 8.57 -1.08
C LEU A 133 -0.51 9.61 -1.79
N TYR A 134 -0.29 10.77 -1.18
CA TYR A 134 0.62 11.78 -1.73
C TYR A 134 2.02 11.19 -2.01
N LYS A 135 2.60 10.49 -1.03
CA LYS A 135 3.91 9.86 -1.19
C LYS A 135 3.92 8.79 -2.28
N VAL A 136 2.92 7.95 -2.34
CA VAL A 136 2.80 6.93 -3.40
C VAL A 136 2.69 7.60 -4.77
N HIS A 137 1.85 8.63 -4.92
CA HIS A 137 1.72 9.32 -6.20
C HIS A 137 3.02 10.03 -6.62
N THR A 138 3.71 10.66 -5.71
CA THR A 138 4.95 11.38 -6.04
C THR A 138 6.16 10.48 -6.20
N LEU A 139 6.30 9.46 -5.36
CA LEU A 139 7.50 8.60 -5.32
C LEU A 139 7.40 7.42 -6.28
N VAL A 140 6.22 6.85 -6.44
CA VAL A 140 6.01 5.65 -7.27
C VAL A 140 5.58 6.02 -8.68
N PHE A 141 4.59 6.92 -8.82
CA PHE A 141 4.08 7.31 -10.13
C PHE A 141 4.77 8.53 -10.72
N GLN A 142 5.70 9.14 -10.00
CA GLN A 142 6.39 10.36 -10.42
C GLN A 142 5.41 11.46 -10.88
N ALA A 143 4.24 11.52 -10.23
CA ALA A 143 3.22 12.49 -10.56
C ALA A 143 3.77 13.90 -10.33
N GLN A 144 3.83 14.68 -11.39
CA GLN A 144 4.22 16.09 -11.35
C GLN A 144 2.99 16.95 -11.04
N GLU A 145 3.20 18.24 -10.74
CA GLU A 145 2.21 19.19 -10.23
C GLU A 145 0.92 19.37 -11.05
N LYS A 146 0.73 18.65 -12.14
CA LYS A 146 -0.42 18.77 -13.06
C LYS A 146 -1.63 17.87 -12.73
N GLY A 147 -1.70 17.35 -11.52
CA GLY A 147 -2.85 16.53 -11.11
C GLY A 147 -2.75 15.05 -11.55
N ILE A 148 -3.61 14.24 -10.96
CA ILE A 148 -3.73 12.78 -11.26
C ILE A 148 -4.52 12.56 -12.58
N SER A 149 -4.75 13.60 -13.35
CA SER A 149 -5.50 13.56 -14.59
C SER A 149 -4.57 13.65 -15.80
N ASN A 150 -3.81 12.59 -16.04
CA ASN A 150 -3.25 12.27 -17.36
C ASN A 150 -2.90 10.79 -17.41
#